data_4bc9987d7ddbdb771ddabe5383d3bd96
#
_entry.id   4bc9987d7ddbdb771ddabe5383d3bd96
#
_cell.length_a   1.000
_cell.length_b   1.000
_cell.length_c   1.000
_cell.angle_alpha   90.00
_cell.angle_beta   90.00
_cell.angle_gamma   90.00
#
_symmetry.space_group_name_H-M   'P 1'
#
loop_
_entity.id
_entity.type
_entity.pdbx_description
1 polymer ?
#
loop_
_entity_poly.entity_id
_entity_poly.type
_entity_poly.pdbx_seq_one_letter_code
_entity_poly.pdbx_strand_id
1 'polypeptide(L)'
;NQLKTSKVEETAGIAVRVIKDGRLGFAASSDLTALDKLVRNALESAAYGDRVPLVFPGPQLGPDVRTFDATIADLSVARMVEIGREVIAYLREIDPDVLLNVTLRRGVNQATIRNQAGADVAFKRSPFSLQVEVHRVEGDDILIMFDMLGVTVWDADYMLAARRLGDRLRQAQQISALAPGRMPVLFSPTGALVLGLPLMEGINGKNVYKGISPMAGQVGEKLFDAKLTLVDDGTLDGKFGSAAYDDEGMPHRRNILIGAG
;
A
#
# COMPACT_ATOMS: atom_id res chain seq x y z
N ASN A 1 -3.29 28.40 8.73
CA ASN A 1 -3.80 27.27 7.93
C ASN A 1 -3.92 27.70 6.47
N GLN A 2 -3.02 27.25 5.61
CA GLN A 2 -3.01 27.60 4.20
C GLN A 2 -2.95 26.35 3.35
N LEU A 3 -3.78 26.27 2.29
CA LEU A 3 -3.63 25.27 1.24
C LEU A 3 -2.31 25.56 0.51
N LYS A 4 -1.35 24.61 0.57
CA LYS A 4 -0.05 24.76 -0.08
C LYS A 4 -0.10 24.38 -1.56
N THR A 5 -0.79 23.30 -1.87
CA THR A 5 -0.84 22.74 -3.23
C THR A 5 -2.16 22.02 -3.47
N SER A 6 -2.72 22.20 -4.66
CA SER A 6 -3.78 21.35 -5.21
C SER A 6 -3.35 20.94 -6.61
N LYS A 7 -3.34 19.63 -6.89
CA LYS A 7 -2.97 19.08 -8.19
C LYS A 7 -4.04 18.07 -8.61
N VAL A 8 -4.46 18.17 -9.86
CA VAL A 8 -5.24 17.14 -10.54
C VAL A 8 -4.36 16.56 -11.63
N GLU A 9 -4.34 15.24 -11.71
CA GLU A 9 -3.55 14.50 -12.70
C GLU A 9 -4.42 13.42 -13.32
N GLU A 10 -4.40 13.34 -14.64
CA GLU A 10 -5.03 12.27 -15.39
C GLU A 10 -3.96 11.57 -16.20
N THR A 11 -3.90 10.26 -16.09
CA THR A 11 -2.93 9.43 -16.80
C THR A 11 -3.64 8.26 -17.45
N ALA A 12 -3.25 7.94 -18.68
CA ALA A 12 -3.65 6.74 -19.38
C ALA A 12 -2.41 6.08 -19.96
N GLY A 13 -2.44 4.76 -20.08
CA GLY A 13 -1.32 4.02 -20.65
C GLY A 13 -1.67 2.57 -20.92
N ILE A 14 -0.80 1.93 -21.68
CA ILE A 14 -0.87 0.50 -21.97
C ILE A 14 0.49 -0.12 -21.65
N ALA A 15 0.48 -1.30 -21.07
CA ALA A 15 1.67 -2.09 -20.79
C ALA A 15 1.55 -3.48 -21.44
N VAL A 16 2.65 -4.01 -21.92
CA VAL A 16 2.74 -5.35 -22.50
C VAL A 16 3.82 -6.13 -21.76
N ARG A 17 3.46 -7.31 -21.28
CA ARG A 17 4.39 -8.33 -20.82
C ARG A 17 4.45 -9.46 -21.83
N VAL A 18 5.64 -9.94 -22.10
CA VAL A 18 5.88 -11.11 -22.98
C VAL A 18 6.81 -12.09 -22.29
N ILE A 19 6.61 -13.37 -22.54
CA ILE A 19 7.58 -14.40 -22.16
C ILE A 19 8.12 -14.98 -23.46
N LYS A 20 9.42 -14.75 -23.70
CA LYS A 20 10.13 -15.26 -24.87
C LYS A 20 11.34 -16.07 -24.40
N ASP A 21 11.43 -17.32 -24.84
CA ASP A 21 12.51 -18.24 -24.46
C ASP A 21 12.70 -18.36 -22.93
N GLY A 22 11.58 -18.32 -22.20
CA GLY A 22 11.54 -18.36 -20.73
C GLY A 22 12.00 -17.07 -20.04
N ARG A 23 12.16 -15.97 -20.79
CA ARG A 23 12.55 -14.66 -20.26
C ARG A 23 11.39 -13.67 -20.32
N LEU A 24 11.24 -12.89 -19.27
CA LEU A 24 10.22 -11.86 -19.15
C LEU A 24 10.68 -10.58 -19.86
N GLY A 25 9.89 -10.12 -20.85
CA GLY A 25 10.01 -8.79 -21.43
C GLY A 25 8.85 -7.90 -21.01
N PHE A 26 9.11 -6.61 -20.93
CA PHE A 26 8.14 -5.61 -20.52
C PHE A 26 8.35 -4.30 -21.28
N ALA A 27 7.26 -3.68 -21.68
CA ALA A 27 7.24 -2.30 -22.16
C ALA A 27 5.92 -1.62 -21.76
N ALA A 28 5.96 -0.31 -21.56
CA ALA A 28 4.78 0.51 -21.29
C ALA A 28 4.85 1.81 -22.11
N SER A 29 3.69 2.37 -22.42
CA SER A 29 3.56 3.62 -23.15
C SER A 29 2.29 4.36 -22.75
N SER A 30 2.36 5.69 -22.71
CA SER A 30 1.18 6.57 -22.69
C SER A 30 0.65 6.87 -24.09
N ASP A 31 1.40 6.56 -25.15
CA ASP A 31 0.93 6.64 -26.53
C ASP A 31 0.16 5.37 -26.89
N LEU A 32 -1.17 5.49 -26.89
CA LEU A 32 -2.09 4.39 -27.19
C LEU A 32 -2.16 4.04 -28.70
N THR A 33 -1.50 4.80 -29.57
CA THR A 33 -1.54 4.60 -31.02
C THR A 33 -0.36 3.77 -31.52
N ALA A 34 0.75 3.70 -30.78
CA ALA A 34 2.01 3.04 -31.17
C ALA A 34 2.11 1.60 -30.68
N LEU A 35 1.05 0.79 -30.83
CA LEU A 35 0.96 -0.56 -30.27
C LEU A 35 2.04 -1.51 -30.82
N ASP A 36 2.32 -1.47 -32.13
CA ASP A 36 3.35 -2.31 -32.75
C ASP A 36 4.76 -2.02 -32.21
N LYS A 37 5.05 -0.74 -31.95
CA LYS A 37 6.32 -0.34 -31.32
C LYS A 37 6.39 -0.85 -29.88
N LEU A 38 5.28 -0.76 -29.15
CA LEU A 38 5.21 -1.23 -27.78
C LEU A 38 5.49 -2.74 -27.68
N VAL A 39 4.86 -3.53 -28.57
CA VAL A 39 5.09 -4.99 -28.64
C VAL A 39 6.54 -5.30 -29.00
N ARG A 40 7.12 -4.63 -30.01
CA ARG A 40 8.54 -4.81 -30.36
C ARG A 40 9.45 -4.52 -29.18
N ASN A 41 9.25 -3.40 -28.50
CA ASN A 41 10.04 -3.04 -27.33
C ASN A 41 9.95 -4.10 -26.22
N ALA A 42 8.76 -4.66 -25.97
CA ALA A 42 8.58 -5.74 -25.00
C ALA A 42 9.33 -7.00 -25.41
N LEU A 43 9.29 -7.37 -26.70
CA LEU A 43 10.01 -8.53 -27.25
C LEU A 43 11.54 -8.34 -27.20
N GLU A 44 12.04 -7.14 -27.50
CA GLU A 44 13.46 -6.80 -27.42
C GLU A 44 13.95 -6.82 -25.97
N SER A 45 13.15 -6.27 -25.03
CA SER A 45 13.49 -6.28 -23.60
C SER A 45 13.59 -7.69 -23.01
N ALA A 46 12.85 -8.66 -23.57
CA ALA A 46 12.93 -10.05 -23.13
C ALA A 46 14.32 -10.67 -23.29
N ALA A 47 15.12 -10.20 -24.25
CA ALA A 47 16.48 -10.69 -24.44
C ALA A 47 17.38 -10.47 -23.21
N TYR A 48 17.08 -9.42 -22.45
CA TYR A 48 17.83 -9.01 -21.24
C TYR A 48 17.07 -9.30 -19.94
N GLY A 49 15.83 -9.80 -20.04
CA GLY A 49 14.97 -10.08 -18.91
C GLY A 49 15.39 -11.29 -18.09
N ASP A 50 14.92 -11.33 -16.85
CA ASP A 50 15.10 -12.48 -15.96
C ASP A 50 14.39 -13.72 -16.54
N ARG A 51 14.95 -14.91 -16.31
CA ARG A 51 14.22 -16.15 -16.52
C ARG A 51 13.15 -16.30 -15.44
N VAL A 52 11.92 -16.57 -15.84
CA VAL A 52 10.80 -16.68 -14.92
C VAL A 52 10.00 -17.95 -15.19
N PRO A 53 9.58 -18.69 -14.14
CA PRO A 53 8.68 -19.83 -14.26
C PRO A 53 7.20 -19.34 -14.31
N LEU A 54 6.94 -18.24 -15.01
CA LEU A 54 5.62 -17.62 -15.08
C LEU A 54 4.86 -18.19 -16.28
N VAL A 55 3.59 -18.58 -16.01
CA VAL A 55 2.59 -18.92 -17.02
C VAL A 55 1.41 -18.00 -16.83
N PHE A 56 0.98 -17.34 -17.89
CA PHE A 56 -0.20 -16.47 -17.81
C PHE A 56 -1.47 -17.31 -17.55
N PRO A 57 -2.31 -16.87 -16.59
CA PRO A 57 -3.51 -17.62 -16.24
C PRO A 57 -4.57 -17.60 -17.35
N GLY A 58 -5.34 -18.67 -17.46
CA GLY A 58 -6.59 -18.69 -18.23
C GLY A 58 -7.70 -17.92 -17.49
N PRO A 59 -8.93 -17.95 -18.05
CA PRO A 59 -10.08 -17.32 -17.43
C PRO A 59 -10.36 -17.92 -16.06
N GLN A 60 -10.49 -17.07 -15.04
CA GLN A 60 -10.84 -17.45 -13.67
C GLN A 60 -11.83 -16.47 -13.10
N LEU A 61 -12.78 -16.95 -12.29
CA LEU A 61 -13.70 -16.11 -11.54
C LEU A 61 -12.99 -15.59 -10.28
N GLY A 62 -12.85 -14.27 -10.18
CA GLY A 62 -12.33 -13.62 -8.98
C GLY A 62 -13.36 -13.46 -7.87
N PRO A 63 -12.91 -13.16 -6.66
CA PRO A 63 -13.80 -12.81 -5.56
C PRO A 63 -14.54 -11.50 -5.84
N ASP A 64 -15.75 -11.37 -5.32
CA ASP A 64 -16.45 -10.08 -5.29
C ASP A 64 -15.85 -9.24 -4.16
N VAL A 65 -15.06 -8.21 -4.52
CA VAL A 65 -14.38 -7.32 -3.58
C VAL A 65 -14.77 -5.88 -3.88
N ARG A 66 -15.35 -5.22 -2.90
CA ARG A 66 -15.77 -3.83 -3.05
C ARG A 66 -14.57 -2.89 -2.96
N THR A 67 -14.15 -2.37 -4.12
CA THR A 67 -12.99 -1.47 -4.27
C THR A 67 -13.35 -0.11 -4.86
N PHE A 68 -14.62 0.11 -5.20
CA PHE A 68 -15.11 1.37 -5.76
C PHE A 68 -16.28 1.91 -4.95
N ASP A 69 -16.24 3.22 -4.72
CA ASP A 69 -17.28 4.00 -4.05
C ASP A 69 -17.44 5.35 -4.74
N ALA A 70 -18.65 5.64 -5.18
CA ALA A 70 -18.97 6.91 -5.84
C ALA A 70 -18.75 8.12 -4.93
N THR A 71 -18.96 7.97 -3.61
CA THR A 71 -18.73 9.04 -2.63
C THR A 71 -17.27 9.51 -2.67
N ILE A 72 -16.31 8.59 -2.77
CA ILE A 72 -14.88 8.94 -2.91
C ILE A 72 -14.63 9.53 -4.30
N ALA A 73 -15.17 8.89 -5.35
CA ALA A 73 -14.95 9.33 -6.72
C ALA A 73 -15.42 10.78 -6.96
N ASP A 74 -16.52 11.17 -6.30
CA ASP A 74 -17.14 12.49 -6.44
C ASP A 74 -16.71 13.49 -5.36
N LEU A 75 -15.79 13.10 -4.44
CA LEU A 75 -15.35 13.95 -3.36
C LEU A 75 -14.70 15.23 -3.90
N SER A 76 -15.29 16.39 -3.61
CA SER A 76 -14.79 17.66 -4.12
C SER A 76 -13.49 18.11 -3.45
N VAL A 77 -12.68 18.90 -4.15
CA VAL A 77 -11.48 19.54 -3.57
C VAL A 77 -11.86 20.39 -2.36
N ALA A 78 -13.01 21.09 -2.40
CA ALA A 78 -13.50 21.89 -1.28
C ALA A 78 -13.70 21.02 -0.04
N ARG A 79 -14.37 19.85 -0.17
CA ARG A 79 -14.57 18.94 0.95
C ARG A 79 -13.25 18.33 1.47
N MET A 80 -12.31 18.03 0.59
CA MET A 80 -10.97 17.58 1.02
C MET A 80 -10.23 18.66 1.83
N VAL A 81 -10.35 19.93 1.44
CA VAL A 81 -9.78 21.07 2.21
C VAL A 81 -10.44 21.20 3.57
N GLU A 82 -11.76 21.03 3.67
CA GLU A 82 -12.48 21.03 4.94
C GLU A 82 -12.00 19.91 5.88
N ILE A 83 -11.90 18.68 5.38
CA ILE A 83 -11.34 17.53 6.13
C ILE A 83 -9.93 17.87 6.64
N GLY A 84 -9.07 18.42 5.80
CA GLY A 84 -7.73 18.83 6.20
C GLY A 84 -7.74 19.89 7.30
N ARG A 85 -8.66 20.85 7.25
CA ARG A 85 -8.85 21.86 8.32
C ARG A 85 -9.34 21.27 9.61
N GLU A 86 -10.29 20.35 9.57
CA GLU A 86 -10.81 19.63 10.75
C GLU A 86 -9.69 18.87 11.47
N VAL A 87 -8.85 18.14 10.71
CA VAL A 87 -7.68 17.43 11.24
C VAL A 87 -6.67 18.38 11.89
N ILE A 88 -6.37 19.51 11.23
CA ILE A 88 -5.43 20.51 11.74
C ILE A 88 -6.01 21.16 13.03
N ALA A 89 -7.29 21.50 13.04
CA ALA A 89 -7.93 22.10 14.21
C ALA A 89 -7.84 21.17 15.41
N TYR A 90 -8.21 19.90 15.24
CA TYR A 90 -8.15 18.88 16.30
C TYR A 90 -6.75 18.73 16.90
N LEU A 91 -5.70 18.65 16.06
CA LEU A 91 -4.34 18.45 16.57
C LEU A 91 -3.79 19.71 17.25
N ARG A 92 -4.18 20.89 16.80
CA ARG A 92 -3.79 22.17 17.44
C ARG A 92 -4.49 22.45 18.77
N GLU A 93 -5.63 21.84 19.03
CA GLU A 93 -6.24 21.86 20.36
C GLU A 93 -5.40 21.08 21.38
N ILE A 94 -4.61 20.09 20.92
CA ILE A 94 -3.74 19.29 21.78
C ILE A 94 -2.41 20.01 22.00
N ASP A 95 -1.82 20.56 20.93
CA ASP A 95 -0.58 21.29 20.97
C ASP A 95 -0.60 22.40 19.89
N PRO A 96 -0.71 23.68 20.28
CA PRO A 96 -0.84 24.79 19.35
C PRO A 96 0.45 25.09 18.54
N ASP A 97 1.61 24.68 19.05
CA ASP A 97 2.93 25.03 18.51
C ASP A 97 3.44 24.05 17.48
N VAL A 98 2.70 22.94 17.24
CA VAL A 98 3.10 21.96 16.23
C VAL A 98 2.99 22.48 14.80
N LEU A 99 3.96 22.10 13.98
CA LEU A 99 3.88 22.24 12.53
C LEU A 99 3.19 21.01 11.94
N LEU A 100 2.15 21.25 11.17
CA LEU A 100 1.31 20.18 10.62
C LEU A 100 1.39 20.16 9.09
N ASN A 101 1.58 18.98 8.55
CA ASN A 101 1.42 18.71 7.12
C ASN A 101 0.33 17.65 6.94
N VAL A 102 -0.76 18.04 6.26
CA VAL A 102 -1.89 17.16 5.99
C VAL A 102 -2.02 17.00 4.49
N THR A 103 -1.89 15.77 4.02
CA THR A 103 -2.01 15.42 2.61
C THR A 103 -3.21 14.51 2.40
N LEU A 104 -4.13 14.94 1.54
CA LEU A 104 -5.26 14.14 1.10
C LEU A 104 -5.10 13.82 -0.37
N ARG A 105 -5.38 12.58 -0.73
CA ARG A 105 -5.42 12.13 -2.12
C ARG A 105 -6.69 11.33 -2.36
N ARG A 106 -7.28 11.52 -3.51
CA ARG A 106 -8.34 10.67 -4.02
C ARG A 106 -8.11 10.37 -5.48
N GLY A 107 -8.62 9.27 -5.96
CA GLY A 107 -8.52 8.92 -7.37
C GLY A 107 -9.66 8.01 -7.83
N VAL A 108 -9.73 7.85 -9.13
CA VAL A 108 -10.50 6.79 -9.80
C VAL A 108 -9.53 6.08 -10.73
N ASN A 109 -9.28 4.81 -10.48
CA ASN A 109 -8.41 4.00 -11.30
C ASN A 109 -9.25 2.92 -11.98
N GLN A 110 -9.00 2.73 -13.28
CA GLN A 110 -9.60 1.65 -14.07
C GLN A 110 -8.49 0.94 -14.83
N ALA A 111 -8.54 -0.38 -14.86
CA ALA A 111 -7.63 -1.16 -15.68
C ALA A 111 -8.33 -2.38 -16.25
N THR A 112 -7.81 -2.86 -17.37
CA THR A 112 -8.19 -4.12 -18.00
C THR A 112 -6.95 -4.93 -18.24
N ILE A 113 -6.95 -6.20 -17.87
CA ILE A 113 -5.86 -7.14 -18.11
C ILE A 113 -6.37 -8.23 -19.05
N ARG A 114 -5.64 -8.44 -20.14
CA ARG A 114 -5.92 -9.49 -21.13
C ARG A 114 -4.65 -10.25 -21.44
N ASN A 115 -4.79 -11.55 -21.64
CA ASN A 115 -3.65 -12.36 -22.06
C ASN A 115 -4.04 -13.42 -23.09
N GLN A 116 -3.04 -14.05 -23.71
CA GLN A 116 -3.23 -15.07 -24.74
C GLN A 116 -3.86 -16.37 -24.23
N ALA A 117 -3.85 -16.62 -22.90
CA ALA A 117 -4.50 -17.79 -22.29
C ALA A 117 -6.00 -17.58 -22.08
N GLY A 118 -6.53 -16.40 -22.44
CA GLY A 118 -7.94 -16.06 -22.42
C GLY A 118 -8.43 -15.34 -21.16
N ALA A 119 -7.55 -14.96 -20.24
CA ALA A 119 -7.97 -14.06 -19.16
C ALA A 119 -8.36 -12.70 -19.73
N ASP A 120 -9.52 -12.20 -19.33
CA ASP A 120 -10.07 -10.87 -19.66
C ASP A 120 -10.75 -10.34 -18.39
N VAL A 121 -10.03 -9.55 -17.61
CA VAL A 121 -10.51 -9.02 -16.34
C VAL A 121 -10.42 -7.50 -16.36
N ALA A 122 -11.42 -6.85 -15.79
CA ALA A 122 -11.46 -5.41 -15.63
C ALA A 122 -11.81 -5.07 -14.19
N PHE A 123 -11.22 -4.00 -13.68
CA PHE A 123 -11.51 -3.51 -12.36
C PHE A 123 -11.52 -1.99 -12.30
N LYS A 124 -12.27 -1.48 -11.33
CA LYS A 124 -12.37 -0.06 -11.02
C LYS A 124 -12.15 0.13 -9.53
N ARG A 125 -11.39 1.16 -9.16
CA ARG A 125 -11.08 1.46 -7.76
C ARG A 125 -11.22 2.96 -7.51
N SER A 126 -11.64 3.32 -6.30
CA SER A 126 -11.65 4.70 -5.82
C SER A 126 -10.79 4.83 -4.55
N PRO A 127 -9.44 4.87 -4.65
CA PRO A 127 -8.60 5.06 -3.51
C PRO A 127 -8.76 6.46 -2.91
N PHE A 128 -8.88 6.52 -1.59
CA PHE A 128 -8.75 7.72 -0.78
C PHE A 128 -7.66 7.51 0.25
N SER A 129 -6.81 8.49 0.45
CA SER A 129 -5.83 8.48 1.53
C SER A 129 -5.74 9.84 2.21
N LEU A 130 -5.55 9.80 3.52
CA LEU A 130 -5.24 10.94 4.37
C LEU A 130 -3.96 10.60 5.12
N GLN A 131 -2.94 11.44 4.98
CA GLN A 131 -1.68 11.37 5.72
C GLN A 131 -1.53 12.63 6.55
N VAL A 132 -1.19 12.46 7.81
CA VAL A 132 -0.95 13.54 8.75
C VAL A 132 0.45 13.40 9.31
N GLU A 133 1.19 14.49 9.29
CA GLU A 133 2.55 14.59 9.83
C GLU A 133 2.60 15.75 10.80
N VAL A 134 3.19 15.51 11.96
CA VAL A 134 3.38 16.46 13.06
C VAL A 134 4.87 16.63 13.29
N HIS A 135 5.31 17.88 13.33
CA HIS A 135 6.66 18.26 13.74
C HIS A 135 6.54 19.21 14.93
N ARG A 136 7.24 18.90 16.01
CA ARG A 136 7.45 19.80 17.15
C ARG A 136 8.94 20.03 17.29
N VAL A 137 9.34 21.29 17.41
CA VAL A 137 10.73 21.71 17.58
C VAL A 137 10.83 22.55 18.84
N GLU A 138 11.60 22.09 19.83
CA GLU A 138 11.85 22.78 21.08
C GLU A 138 13.37 22.85 21.31
N GLY A 139 13.99 23.96 20.94
CA GLY A 139 15.45 24.09 20.94
C GLY A 139 16.09 23.07 19.99
N ASP A 140 16.92 22.18 20.53
CA ASP A 140 17.60 21.12 19.78
C ASP A 140 16.75 19.81 19.72
N ASP A 141 15.61 19.74 20.39
CA ASP A 141 14.72 18.58 20.38
C ASP A 141 13.74 18.64 19.21
N ILE A 142 13.71 17.59 18.41
CA ILE A 142 12.85 17.47 17.23
C ILE A 142 12.01 16.21 17.35
N LEU A 143 10.69 16.38 17.50
CA LEU A 143 9.72 15.29 17.46
C LEU A 143 9.03 15.25 16.09
N ILE A 144 9.13 14.11 15.40
CA ILE A 144 8.43 13.86 14.14
C ILE A 144 7.54 12.65 14.32
N MET A 145 6.26 12.82 14.04
CA MET A 145 5.26 11.75 14.08
C MET A 145 4.38 11.80 12.84
N PHE A 146 3.92 10.64 12.40
CA PHE A 146 2.95 10.56 11.32
C PHE A 146 1.91 9.45 11.57
N ASP A 147 0.77 9.60 10.94
CA ASP A 147 -0.24 8.55 10.81
C ASP A 147 -0.94 8.66 9.45
N MET A 148 -1.54 7.57 9.00
CA MET A 148 -2.22 7.53 7.71
C MET A 148 -3.47 6.65 7.75
N LEU A 149 -4.43 7.03 6.93
CA LEU A 149 -5.61 6.26 6.59
C LEU A 149 -5.63 6.03 5.09
N GLY A 150 -5.93 4.81 4.66
CA GLY A 150 -6.14 4.48 3.25
C GLY A 150 -7.35 3.55 3.11
N VAL A 151 -8.30 3.92 2.25
CA VAL A 151 -9.53 3.17 2.00
C VAL A 151 -9.93 3.25 0.52
N THR A 152 -10.82 2.35 0.10
CA THR A 152 -11.46 2.40 -1.22
C THR A 152 -12.98 2.54 -1.14
N VAL A 153 -13.53 2.49 0.07
CA VAL A 153 -14.95 2.68 0.38
C VAL A 153 -15.09 3.68 1.52
N TRP A 154 -16.03 4.62 1.39
CA TRP A 154 -16.24 5.71 2.34
C TRP A 154 -17.12 5.29 3.52
N ASP A 155 -16.70 4.27 4.22
CA ASP A 155 -17.28 3.82 5.49
C ASP A 155 -16.33 4.03 6.67
N ALA A 156 -15.14 4.54 6.40
CA ALA A 156 -14.11 4.76 7.39
C ALA A 156 -14.23 6.15 8.04
N ASP A 157 -13.96 6.19 9.32
CA ASP A 157 -13.79 7.41 10.05
C ASP A 157 -12.45 8.09 9.67
N TYR A 158 -12.50 9.12 8.83
CA TYR A 158 -11.32 9.85 8.39
C TYR A 158 -10.55 10.55 9.52
N MET A 159 -11.20 10.81 10.67
CA MET A 159 -10.55 11.36 11.86
C MET A 159 -9.73 10.31 12.63
N LEU A 160 -9.83 9.04 12.32
CA LEU A 160 -9.14 7.97 13.05
C LEU A 160 -7.61 8.19 13.09
N ALA A 161 -6.99 8.54 11.96
CA ALA A 161 -5.56 8.83 11.89
C ALA A 161 -5.18 10.04 12.78
N ALA A 162 -5.99 11.11 12.74
CA ALA A 162 -5.76 12.28 13.57
C ALA A 162 -5.90 11.96 15.07
N ARG A 163 -6.90 11.16 15.47
CA ARG A 163 -7.07 10.75 16.88
C ARG A 163 -5.91 9.91 17.38
N ARG A 164 -5.49 8.87 16.61
CA ARG A 164 -4.31 8.06 16.98
C ARG A 164 -3.05 8.91 17.12
N LEU A 165 -2.88 9.86 16.20
CA LEU A 165 -1.74 10.78 16.26
C LEU A 165 -1.84 11.74 17.44
N GLY A 166 -3.04 12.25 17.74
CA GLY A 166 -3.30 13.11 18.91
C GLY A 166 -3.01 12.41 20.23
N ASP A 167 -3.37 11.13 20.38
CA ASP A 167 -3.06 10.35 21.59
C ASP A 167 -1.54 10.17 21.75
N ARG A 168 -0.82 9.90 20.66
CA ARG A 168 0.65 9.82 20.70
C ARG A 168 1.29 11.20 21.00
N LEU A 169 0.73 12.28 20.48
CA LEU A 169 1.20 13.64 20.76
C LEU A 169 1.05 14.01 22.23
N ARG A 170 -0.09 13.65 22.87
CA ARG A 170 -0.28 13.83 24.33
C ARG A 170 0.75 13.03 25.14
N GLN A 171 1.01 11.78 24.76
CA GLN A 171 2.00 10.93 25.42
C GLN A 171 3.42 11.50 25.26
N ALA A 172 3.75 12.06 24.11
CA ALA A 172 5.06 12.63 23.82
C ALA A 172 5.35 13.96 24.53
N GLN A 173 4.36 14.57 25.21
CA GLN A 173 4.57 15.73 26.07
C GLN A 173 5.33 15.38 27.37
N GLN A 174 5.39 14.09 27.72
CA GLN A 174 6.13 13.61 28.89
C GLN A 174 7.39 12.89 28.46
N ILE A 175 8.53 13.54 28.67
CA ILE A 175 9.84 12.96 28.37
C ILE A 175 10.32 12.22 29.64
N SER A 176 10.73 10.97 29.45
CA SER A 176 11.30 10.13 30.53
C SER A 176 12.65 9.61 30.12
N ALA A 177 13.61 9.66 31.04
CA ALA A 177 14.89 9.00 30.85
C ALA A 177 14.73 7.48 30.98
N LEU A 178 15.25 6.73 30.00
CA LEU A 178 15.24 5.28 30.00
C LEU A 178 16.68 4.76 30.16
N ALA A 179 16.91 3.95 31.20
CA ALA A 179 18.19 3.30 31.36
C ALA A 179 18.35 2.15 30.34
N PRO A 180 19.56 1.99 29.74
CA PRO A 180 19.83 0.84 28.88
C PRO A 180 19.64 -0.48 29.62
N GLY A 181 18.98 -1.46 28.99
CA GLY A 181 18.79 -2.77 29.63
C GLY A 181 17.81 -3.65 28.86
N ARG A 182 17.63 -4.88 29.34
CA ARG A 182 16.58 -5.77 28.84
C ARG A 182 15.26 -5.42 29.52
N MET A 183 14.25 -5.14 28.72
CA MET A 183 12.93 -4.79 29.22
C MET A 183 11.84 -5.27 28.26
N PRO A 184 10.61 -5.48 28.73
CA PRO A 184 9.45 -5.68 27.86
C PRO A 184 9.20 -4.45 26.99
N VAL A 185 8.93 -4.66 25.70
CA VAL A 185 8.61 -3.59 24.75
C VAL A 185 7.24 -3.83 24.14
N LEU A 186 6.36 -2.86 24.25
CA LEU A 186 5.07 -2.87 23.59
C LEU A 186 5.16 -2.07 22.29
N PHE A 187 4.96 -2.75 21.17
CA PHE A 187 4.88 -2.10 19.87
C PHE A 187 3.44 -1.72 19.56
N SER A 188 3.20 -0.44 19.25
CA SER A 188 1.94 -0.02 18.64
C SER A 188 1.78 -0.67 17.26
N PRO A 189 0.57 -0.71 16.65
CA PRO A 189 0.39 -1.24 15.29
C PRO A 189 1.34 -0.61 14.27
N THR A 190 1.57 0.70 14.34
CA THR A 190 2.54 1.39 13.48
C THR A 190 3.99 1.03 13.84
N GLY A 191 4.30 0.96 15.15
CA GLY A 191 5.64 0.58 15.62
C GLY A 191 6.01 -0.87 15.29
N ALA A 192 5.02 -1.78 15.18
CA ALA A 192 5.24 -3.16 14.80
C ALA A 192 5.76 -3.33 13.35
N LEU A 193 5.68 -2.30 12.51
CA LEU A 193 6.28 -2.30 11.18
C LEU A 193 7.79 -2.56 11.20
N VAL A 194 8.48 -2.15 12.27
CA VAL A 194 9.92 -2.42 12.41
C VAL A 194 10.22 -3.92 12.47
N LEU A 195 9.27 -4.72 12.96
CA LEU A 195 9.33 -6.19 12.97
C LEU A 195 8.75 -6.78 11.69
N GLY A 196 7.67 -6.17 11.18
CA GLY A 196 6.96 -6.63 10.00
C GLY A 196 7.77 -6.51 8.70
N LEU A 197 8.50 -5.41 8.50
CA LEU A 197 9.27 -5.19 7.27
C LEU A 197 10.33 -6.26 7.01
N PRO A 198 11.23 -6.63 7.94
CA PRO A 198 12.17 -7.72 7.74
C PRO A 198 11.49 -9.06 7.50
N LEU A 199 10.36 -9.30 8.17
CA LEU A 199 9.58 -10.52 7.99
C LEU A 199 9.00 -10.60 6.58
N MET A 200 8.42 -9.53 6.06
CA MET A 200 7.91 -9.44 4.69
C MET A 200 9.01 -9.69 3.65
N GLU A 201 10.20 -9.14 3.85
CA GLU A 201 11.34 -9.43 2.98
C GLU A 201 11.78 -10.89 3.05
N GLY A 202 11.75 -11.49 4.24
CA GLY A 202 12.10 -12.91 4.46
C GLY A 202 11.15 -13.88 3.76
N ILE A 203 9.84 -13.61 3.77
CA ILE A 203 8.83 -14.45 3.11
C ILE A 203 8.60 -14.11 1.63
N ASN A 204 9.26 -13.07 1.11
CA ASN A 204 9.12 -12.67 -0.28
C ASN A 204 9.59 -13.78 -1.23
N GLY A 205 8.69 -14.30 -2.07
CA GLY A 205 8.97 -15.42 -2.98
C GLY A 205 10.13 -15.14 -3.94
N LYS A 206 10.34 -13.89 -4.38
CA LYS A 206 11.47 -13.51 -5.21
C LYS A 206 12.80 -13.63 -4.46
N ASN A 207 12.83 -13.25 -3.17
CA ASN A 207 14.03 -13.38 -2.33
C ASN A 207 14.32 -14.85 -2.01
N VAL A 208 13.28 -15.66 -1.79
CA VAL A 208 13.41 -17.11 -1.64
C VAL A 208 13.96 -17.74 -2.92
N TYR A 209 13.40 -17.41 -4.09
CA TYR A 209 13.88 -17.91 -5.40
C TYR A 209 15.34 -17.54 -5.69
N LYS A 210 15.76 -16.34 -5.32
CA LYS A 210 17.14 -15.86 -5.48
C LYS A 210 18.11 -16.44 -4.43
N GLY A 211 17.64 -17.20 -3.45
CA GLY A 211 18.47 -17.77 -2.39
C GLY A 211 19.02 -16.75 -1.38
N ILE A 212 18.45 -15.54 -1.33
CA ILE A 212 18.88 -14.48 -0.39
C ILE A 212 17.97 -14.35 0.84
N SER A 213 16.87 -15.08 0.89
CA SER A 213 15.99 -15.10 2.06
C SER A 213 16.57 -15.98 3.17
N PRO A 214 16.66 -15.49 4.42
CA PRO A 214 17.04 -16.31 5.57
C PRO A 214 15.97 -17.36 5.92
N MET A 215 14.75 -17.24 5.36
CA MET A 215 13.62 -18.16 5.60
C MET A 215 13.48 -19.22 4.50
N ALA A 216 14.39 -19.25 3.52
CA ALA A 216 14.36 -20.24 2.45
C ALA A 216 14.47 -21.66 3.02
N GLY A 217 13.61 -22.56 2.54
CA GLY A 217 13.59 -23.97 2.96
C GLY A 217 12.93 -24.26 4.32
N GLN A 218 12.36 -23.24 4.97
CA GLN A 218 11.78 -23.39 6.33
C GLN A 218 10.25 -23.49 6.32
N VAL A 219 9.66 -23.82 5.19
CA VAL A 219 8.20 -24.01 5.10
C VAL A 219 7.78 -25.21 5.96
N GLY A 220 6.84 -24.97 6.89
CA GLY A 220 6.34 -25.98 7.84
C GLY A 220 7.12 -26.00 9.17
N GLU A 221 8.20 -25.25 9.28
CA GLU A 221 8.95 -25.14 10.54
C GLU A 221 8.34 -24.08 11.45
N LYS A 222 8.46 -24.29 12.76
CA LYS A 222 8.04 -23.32 13.77
C LYS A 222 9.16 -22.31 14.04
N LEU A 223 9.01 -21.07 13.54
CA LEU A 223 10.03 -20.02 13.63
C LEU A 223 9.72 -18.95 14.69
N PHE A 224 8.45 -18.84 15.10
CA PHE A 224 7.97 -17.75 15.95
C PHE A 224 7.11 -18.28 17.10
N ASP A 225 6.69 -17.37 18.00
CA ASP A 225 5.71 -17.70 19.03
C ASP A 225 4.36 -18.11 18.40
N ALA A 226 3.69 -19.09 19.01
CA ALA A 226 2.41 -19.60 18.53
C ALA A 226 1.28 -18.54 18.46
N LYS A 227 1.45 -17.39 19.12
CA LYS A 227 0.51 -16.27 19.04
C LYS A 227 0.64 -15.47 17.73
N LEU A 228 1.73 -15.65 16.98
CA LEU A 228 1.91 -14.96 15.71
C LEU A 228 1.18 -15.69 14.59
N THR A 229 0.25 -14.99 13.96
CA THR A 229 -0.38 -15.39 12.70
C THR A 229 -0.27 -14.23 11.73
N LEU A 230 0.32 -14.46 10.56
CA LEU A 230 0.43 -13.50 9.47
C LEU A 230 -0.42 -13.97 8.30
N VAL A 231 -1.28 -13.08 7.83
CA VAL A 231 -2.21 -13.36 6.73
C VAL A 231 -2.04 -12.29 5.66
N ASP A 232 -1.92 -12.74 4.41
CA ASP A 232 -2.09 -11.91 3.22
C ASP A 232 -3.52 -12.11 2.71
N ASP A 233 -4.32 -11.03 2.72
CA ASP A 233 -5.72 -11.07 2.33
C ASP A 233 -6.08 -9.89 1.43
N GLY A 234 -6.07 -10.13 0.13
CA GLY A 234 -6.49 -9.16 -0.88
C GLY A 234 -8.00 -9.03 -1.08
N THR A 235 -8.82 -9.79 -0.31
CA THR A 235 -10.27 -9.90 -0.53
C THR A 235 -11.12 -9.07 0.44
N LEU A 236 -10.48 -8.28 1.29
CA LEU A 236 -11.16 -7.45 2.28
C LEU A 236 -11.81 -6.22 1.65
N ASP A 237 -13.12 -6.05 1.80
CA ASP A 237 -13.85 -4.89 1.30
C ASP A 237 -13.31 -3.56 1.83
N GLY A 238 -13.24 -2.57 0.94
CA GLY A 238 -12.88 -1.21 1.30
C GLY A 238 -11.44 -0.98 1.71
N LYS A 239 -10.59 -2.02 1.78
CA LYS A 239 -9.19 -1.87 2.17
C LYS A 239 -8.34 -1.36 1.00
N PHE A 240 -7.37 -0.51 1.32
CA PHE A 240 -6.56 0.18 0.32
C PHE A 240 -5.74 -0.76 -0.57
N GLY A 241 -5.29 -1.91 -0.05
CA GLY A 241 -4.52 -2.93 -0.78
C GLY A 241 -5.37 -3.99 -1.48
N SER A 242 -6.70 -4.03 -1.25
CA SER A 242 -7.55 -5.09 -1.79
C SER A 242 -7.86 -4.93 -3.26
N ALA A 243 -8.00 -6.06 -3.96
CA ALA A 243 -8.41 -6.16 -5.35
C ALA A 243 -8.97 -7.56 -5.65
N ALA A 244 -9.80 -7.71 -6.67
CA ALA A 244 -10.29 -9.02 -7.09
C ALA A 244 -9.21 -9.85 -7.79
N TYR A 245 -8.27 -9.17 -8.47
CA TYR A 245 -7.21 -9.80 -9.27
C TYR A 245 -5.88 -9.10 -9.04
N ASP A 246 -4.78 -9.84 -9.20
CA ASP A 246 -3.44 -9.30 -9.28
C ASP A 246 -3.08 -8.75 -10.67
N ASP A 247 -1.85 -8.30 -10.86
CA ASP A 247 -1.37 -7.71 -12.12
C ASP A 247 -1.17 -8.74 -13.27
N GLU A 248 -1.30 -10.02 -12.99
CA GLU A 248 -1.32 -11.11 -13.97
C GLU A 248 -2.74 -11.56 -14.33
N GLY A 249 -3.77 -11.07 -13.61
CA GLY A 249 -5.15 -11.49 -13.76
C GLY A 249 -5.49 -12.75 -12.94
N MET A 250 -4.66 -13.12 -11.96
CA MET A 250 -4.97 -14.17 -11.00
C MET A 250 -5.92 -13.65 -9.92
N PRO A 251 -6.95 -14.43 -9.55
CA PRO A 251 -7.84 -14.07 -8.46
C PRO A 251 -7.11 -13.93 -7.13
N HIS A 252 -7.35 -12.84 -6.42
CA HIS A 252 -6.89 -12.70 -5.04
C HIS A 252 -7.61 -13.68 -4.13
N ARG A 253 -6.94 -14.05 -3.06
CA ARG A 253 -7.43 -14.97 -2.03
C ARG A 253 -6.80 -14.62 -0.69
N ARG A 254 -7.33 -15.21 0.36
CA ARG A 254 -6.75 -15.16 1.69
C ARG A 254 -5.69 -16.26 1.84
N ASN A 255 -4.45 -15.89 2.08
CA ASN A 255 -3.32 -16.78 2.29
C ASN A 255 -2.80 -16.66 3.73
N ILE A 256 -2.64 -17.77 4.43
CA ILE A 256 -1.95 -17.79 5.72
C ILE A 256 -0.46 -17.99 5.42
N LEU A 257 0.34 -16.96 5.73
CA LEU A 257 1.78 -16.95 5.51
C LEU A 257 2.54 -17.53 6.71
N ILE A 258 2.06 -17.22 7.93
CA ILE A 258 2.53 -17.81 9.18
C ILE A 258 1.27 -18.22 9.98
N GLY A 259 1.16 -19.46 10.35
CA GLY A 259 0.03 -20.00 11.10
C GLY A 259 0.46 -20.53 12.47
N ALA A 260 0.20 -19.77 13.54
CA ALA A 260 0.57 -20.13 14.91
C ALA A 260 2.09 -20.37 15.08
N GLY A 261 2.88 -19.45 14.52
CA GLY A 261 4.33 -19.46 14.64
C GLY A 261 5.04 -20.25 13.57
#